data_7e467620582b7197597b9ca3e5074b6a
#
_entry.id   7e467620582b7197597b9ca3e5074b6a
#
_cell.length_a   1.000
_cell.length_b   1.000
_cell.length_c   1.000
_cell.angle_alpha   90.00
_cell.angle_beta   90.00
_cell.angle_gamma   90.00
#
_symmetry.space_group_name_H-M   'P 1'
#
loop_
_entity.id
_entity.type
_entity.pdbx_description
1 polymer ?
#
loop_
_entity_poly.entity_id
_entity_poly.type
_entity_poly.pdbx_seq_one_letter_code
_entity_poly.pdbx_strand_id
1 'polypeptide(L)'
;MASRIARYNGKFYDLQTSNKTFLQVAKDLQTLGIQNFYFMLEIYDYSLVNVDPYQCDDKGRCTLSKDQITRILSECMRNPWYFLREIARIPDQGGSPVRYKANRGNIAQAWCITKGLDSWLCLPRQQGKTMSALSFESWMYLFGTSNSQFIFINKSGPDAKENLNRLRQLIELLPEYMQCESLVSLDGTVTKGVKNATKIANPVNNNSVSIKAQATSHDKALSLARGLTAPVLHFDEPEFTNHIKTIISNSVATYMTASANAKRNGAMYGRIFTCTPNPSRNLGVKDGNIFKQNSVNCWDVLCRQSASKLYYFLIVYIMYH
;
A
#
# COMPACT_ATOMS: atom_id res chain seq x y z
N MET A 1 11.43 -16.44 -32.09
CA MET A 1 10.60 -16.18 -30.87
C MET A 1 11.29 -15.09 -30.08
N ALA A 2 10.73 -13.89 -30.02
CA ALA A 2 11.28 -12.85 -29.15
C ALA A 2 11.21 -13.33 -27.70
N SER A 3 12.31 -13.22 -26.98
CA SER A 3 12.40 -13.60 -25.57
C SER A 3 11.27 -12.90 -24.79
N ARG A 4 10.39 -13.70 -24.20
CA ARG A 4 9.23 -13.19 -23.40
C ARG A 4 9.65 -12.46 -22.15
N ILE A 5 10.93 -12.46 -21.81
CA ILE A 5 11.52 -11.89 -20.61
C ILE A 5 12.70 -11.01 -21.02
N ALA A 6 12.68 -9.74 -20.64
CA ALA A 6 13.85 -8.90 -20.75
C ALA A 6 14.79 -9.15 -19.56
N ARG A 7 16.06 -9.37 -19.81
CA ARG A 7 17.12 -9.39 -18.79
C ARG A 7 17.93 -8.12 -18.89
N TYR A 8 17.99 -7.38 -17.82
CA TYR A 8 18.78 -6.13 -17.74
C TYR A 8 19.48 -6.04 -16.38
N ASN A 9 20.77 -5.77 -16.35
CA ASN A 9 21.59 -5.72 -15.15
C ASN A 9 21.40 -6.92 -14.19
N GLY A 10 21.30 -8.15 -14.76
CA GLY A 10 21.13 -9.37 -13.99
C GLY A 10 19.71 -9.61 -13.43
N LYS A 11 18.79 -8.71 -13.69
CA LYS A 11 17.38 -8.80 -13.27
C LYS A 11 16.50 -9.23 -14.45
N PHE A 12 15.38 -9.89 -14.11
CA PHE A 12 14.37 -10.27 -15.08
C PHE A 12 13.16 -9.35 -14.97
N TYR A 13 12.52 -9.06 -16.12
CA TYR A 13 11.35 -8.19 -16.22
C TYR A 13 10.27 -8.87 -17.06
N ASP A 14 9.07 -8.97 -16.53
CA ASP A 14 7.92 -9.52 -17.23
C ASP A 14 7.29 -8.46 -18.15
N LEU A 15 7.71 -8.43 -19.42
CA LEU A 15 7.14 -7.56 -20.43
C LEU A 15 5.86 -8.12 -21.06
N GLN A 16 5.43 -9.31 -20.64
CA GLN A 16 4.24 -9.98 -21.17
C GLN A 16 3.09 -10.08 -20.18
N THR A 17 3.26 -9.45 -19.02
CA THR A 17 2.17 -9.40 -18.04
C THR A 17 0.83 -9.08 -18.73
N SER A 18 -0.19 -9.81 -18.34
CA SER A 18 -1.56 -9.55 -18.79
C SER A 18 -2.14 -8.26 -18.20
N ASN A 19 -1.50 -7.70 -17.16
CA ASN A 19 -1.89 -6.41 -16.59
C ASN A 19 -1.29 -5.24 -17.38
N LYS A 20 -1.98 -4.86 -18.44
CA LYS A 20 -1.51 -3.82 -19.38
C LYS A 20 -1.31 -2.45 -18.75
N THR A 21 -1.95 -2.17 -17.60
CA THR A 21 -1.78 -0.87 -16.94
C THR A 21 -0.34 -0.67 -16.42
N PHE A 22 0.34 -1.73 -15.96
CA PHE A 22 1.73 -1.66 -15.54
C PHE A 22 2.69 -1.40 -16.72
N LEU A 23 2.42 -2.01 -17.88
CA LEU A 23 3.18 -1.74 -19.11
C LEU A 23 2.99 -0.29 -19.56
N GLN A 24 1.76 0.24 -19.46
CA GLN A 24 1.49 1.64 -19.81
C GLN A 24 2.23 2.60 -18.88
N VAL A 25 2.19 2.38 -17.56
CA VAL A 25 2.94 3.22 -16.61
C VAL A 25 4.45 3.15 -16.87
N ALA A 26 5.01 1.97 -17.17
CA ALA A 26 6.42 1.85 -17.54
C ALA A 26 6.76 2.69 -18.77
N LYS A 27 5.91 2.67 -19.79
CA LYS A 27 6.04 3.49 -21.00
C LYS A 27 5.99 4.99 -20.69
N ASP A 28 5.05 5.40 -19.85
CA ASP A 28 4.91 6.79 -19.41
C ASP A 28 6.17 7.26 -18.68
N LEU A 29 6.71 6.44 -17.76
CA LEU A 29 7.94 6.72 -17.03
C LEU A 29 9.15 6.81 -17.97
N GLN A 30 9.24 5.94 -18.98
CA GLN A 30 10.27 6.00 -20.01
C GLN A 30 10.21 7.31 -20.80
N THR A 31 9.01 7.72 -21.22
CA THR A 31 8.79 8.98 -21.94
C THR A 31 9.22 10.20 -21.11
N LEU A 32 9.11 10.08 -19.78
CA LEU A 32 9.52 11.13 -18.84
C LEU A 32 11.03 11.08 -18.50
N GLY A 33 11.79 10.21 -19.13
CA GLY A 33 13.25 10.11 -18.94
C GLY A 33 13.66 9.37 -17.67
N ILE A 34 12.75 8.64 -17.01
CA ILE A 34 13.08 7.85 -15.82
C ILE A 34 13.91 6.64 -16.22
N GLN A 35 15.16 6.56 -15.74
CA GLN A 35 16.10 5.50 -16.14
C GLN A 35 15.65 4.08 -15.73
N ASN A 36 15.13 3.92 -14.52
CA ASN A 36 14.66 2.62 -14.01
C ASN A 36 13.14 2.49 -14.12
N PHE A 37 12.58 2.69 -15.29
CA PHE A 37 11.14 2.65 -15.53
C PHE A 37 10.54 1.24 -15.50
N TYR A 38 11.36 0.19 -15.50
CA TYR A 38 10.92 -1.22 -15.45
C TYR A 38 10.72 -1.77 -14.04
N PHE A 39 11.09 -1.06 -12.98
CA PHE A 39 11.14 -1.62 -11.62
C PHE A 39 9.87 -2.35 -11.20
N MET A 40 8.71 -1.88 -11.64
CA MET A 40 7.42 -2.51 -11.33
C MET A 40 7.11 -3.75 -12.18
N LEU A 41 7.93 -4.06 -13.17
CA LEU A 41 7.84 -5.26 -14.00
C LEU A 41 8.85 -6.32 -13.57
N GLU A 42 9.71 -6.05 -12.57
CA GLU A 42 10.71 -6.98 -12.07
C GLU A 42 10.03 -8.27 -11.58
N ILE A 43 10.68 -9.41 -11.86
CA ILE A 43 10.27 -10.73 -11.42
C ILE A 43 11.53 -11.50 -11.00
N TYR A 44 11.52 -12.10 -9.82
CA TYR A 44 12.66 -12.87 -9.30
C TYR A 44 12.63 -14.32 -9.76
N ASP A 45 11.45 -14.92 -9.82
CA ASP A 45 11.26 -16.26 -10.37
C ASP A 45 10.61 -16.19 -11.76
N TYR A 46 11.43 -16.27 -12.80
CA TYR A 46 10.97 -16.20 -14.19
C TYR A 46 10.07 -17.37 -14.59
N SER A 47 10.05 -18.49 -13.85
CA SER A 47 9.16 -19.61 -14.13
C SER A 47 7.68 -19.26 -13.89
N LEU A 48 7.42 -18.19 -13.15
CA LEU A 48 6.08 -17.68 -12.88
C LEU A 48 5.51 -16.83 -14.04
N VAL A 49 6.31 -16.50 -15.03
CA VAL A 49 5.82 -15.81 -16.24
C VAL A 49 4.81 -16.73 -16.94
N ASN A 50 3.60 -16.25 -17.17
CA ASN A 50 2.44 -16.97 -17.72
C ASN A 50 1.80 -18.00 -16.76
N VAL A 51 2.18 -18.07 -15.50
CA VAL A 51 1.41 -18.80 -14.49
C VAL A 51 0.27 -17.89 -14.01
N ASP A 52 -0.96 -18.36 -14.13
CA ASP A 52 -2.10 -17.64 -13.56
C ASP A 52 -2.26 -18.01 -12.07
N PRO A 53 -2.04 -17.07 -11.13
CA PRO A 53 -2.21 -17.33 -9.71
C PRO A 53 -3.63 -17.71 -9.29
N TYR A 54 -4.61 -17.48 -10.17
CA TYR A 54 -6.02 -17.79 -9.96
C TYR A 54 -6.49 -19.02 -10.76
N GLN A 55 -5.54 -19.81 -11.26
CA GLN A 55 -5.87 -21.00 -12.04
C GLN A 55 -6.73 -21.98 -11.21
N CYS A 56 -7.92 -22.27 -11.71
CA CYS A 56 -8.87 -23.18 -11.08
C CYS A 56 -9.56 -24.08 -12.12
N ASP A 57 -10.15 -25.18 -11.63
CA ASP A 57 -11.03 -26.04 -12.42
C ASP A 57 -12.45 -25.43 -12.52
N ASP A 58 -13.33 -26.11 -13.24
CA ASP A 58 -14.74 -25.72 -13.45
C ASP A 58 -15.55 -25.64 -12.14
N LYS A 59 -15.03 -26.20 -11.05
CA LYS A 59 -15.63 -26.16 -9.71
C LYS A 59 -14.99 -25.09 -8.82
N GLY A 60 -14.11 -24.25 -9.36
CA GLY A 60 -13.42 -23.19 -8.64
C GLY A 60 -12.27 -23.66 -7.75
N ARG A 61 -11.85 -24.92 -7.82
CA ARG A 61 -10.74 -25.44 -7.01
C ARG A 61 -9.41 -25.12 -7.65
N CYS A 62 -8.45 -24.64 -6.86
CA CYS A 62 -7.09 -24.33 -7.33
C CYS A 62 -6.44 -25.57 -7.97
N THR A 63 -5.93 -25.43 -9.20
CA THR A 63 -5.24 -26.50 -9.94
C THR A 63 -3.73 -26.32 -9.97
N LEU A 64 -3.20 -25.30 -9.31
CA LEU A 64 -1.77 -25.10 -9.17
C LEU A 64 -1.12 -26.21 -8.35
N SER A 65 0.06 -26.65 -8.74
CA SER A 65 0.85 -27.59 -7.95
C SER A 65 1.36 -26.92 -6.66
N LYS A 66 1.69 -27.72 -5.65
CA LYS A 66 2.28 -27.19 -4.41
C LYS A 66 3.57 -26.42 -4.65
N ASP A 67 4.39 -26.83 -5.63
CA ASP A 67 5.60 -26.11 -6.02
C ASP A 67 5.28 -24.72 -6.61
N GLN A 68 4.31 -24.64 -7.52
CA GLN A 68 3.85 -23.36 -8.08
C GLN A 68 3.31 -22.41 -6.99
N ILE A 69 2.49 -22.91 -6.08
CA ILE A 69 1.97 -22.13 -4.95
C ILE A 69 3.13 -21.60 -4.10
N THR A 70 4.10 -22.46 -3.75
CA THR A 70 5.28 -22.07 -2.95
C THR A 70 6.10 -20.99 -3.66
N ARG A 71 6.31 -21.10 -4.98
CA ARG A 71 7.02 -20.09 -5.78
C ARG A 71 6.26 -18.77 -5.84
N ILE A 72 4.95 -18.80 -6.05
CA ILE A 72 4.10 -17.60 -6.05
C ILE A 72 4.16 -16.89 -4.69
N LEU A 73 4.01 -17.63 -3.59
CA LEU A 73 4.13 -17.05 -2.23
C LEU A 73 5.53 -16.47 -1.99
N SER A 74 6.56 -17.18 -2.40
CA SER A 74 7.96 -16.73 -2.28
C SER A 74 8.24 -15.45 -3.08
N GLU A 75 7.65 -15.34 -4.28
CA GLU A 75 7.73 -14.13 -5.10
C GLU A 75 6.99 -12.97 -4.42
N CYS A 76 5.76 -13.19 -3.93
CA CYS A 76 4.97 -12.19 -3.22
C CYS A 76 5.68 -11.67 -1.95
N MET A 77 6.36 -12.53 -1.20
CA MET A 77 7.09 -12.13 0.02
C MET A 77 8.21 -11.10 -0.27
N ARG A 78 8.81 -11.16 -1.44
CA ARG A 78 9.97 -10.33 -1.80
C ARG A 78 9.63 -9.21 -2.79
N ASN A 79 8.50 -9.32 -3.49
CA ASN A 79 8.17 -8.48 -4.63
C ASN A 79 6.75 -7.90 -4.54
N PRO A 80 6.59 -6.71 -3.95
CA PRO A 80 5.29 -6.03 -3.89
C PRO A 80 4.72 -5.74 -5.28
N TRP A 81 5.60 -5.55 -6.27
CA TRP A 81 5.18 -5.24 -7.64
C TRP A 81 4.54 -6.43 -8.33
N TYR A 82 5.08 -7.64 -8.11
CA TYR A 82 4.45 -8.87 -8.56
C TYR A 82 3.07 -9.04 -7.92
N PHE A 83 2.98 -8.85 -6.61
CA PHE A 83 1.70 -8.93 -5.90
C PHE A 83 0.67 -7.95 -6.47
N LEU A 84 1.00 -6.67 -6.62
CA LEU A 84 0.08 -5.67 -7.16
C LEU A 84 -0.31 -5.98 -8.60
N ARG A 85 0.62 -6.45 -9.41
CA ARG A 85 0.45 -6.68 -10.85
C ARG A 85 -0.35 -7.95 -11.15
N GLU A 86 -0.01 -9.07 -10.50
CA GLU A 86 -0.57 -10.38 -10.83
C GLU A 86 -1.63 -10.85 -9.84
N ILE A 87 -1.49 -10.49 -8.56
CA ILE A 87 -2.34 -11.03 -7.49
C ILE A 87 -3.47 -10.06 -7.14
N ALA A 88 -3.17 -8.80 -6.86
CA ALA A 88 -4.17 -7.87 -6.33
C ALA A 88 -5.41 -7.75 -7.22
N ARG A 89 -6.57 -7.86 -6.59
CA ARG A 89 -7.88 -7.66 -7.21
C ARG A 89 -8.62 -6.57 -6.45
N ILE A 90 -9.39 -5.78 -7.17
CA ILE A 90 -10.26 -4.75 -6.61
C ILE A 90 -11.71 -5.07 -6.93
N PRO A 91 -12.66 -4.81 -5.99
CA PRO A 91 -14.07 -5.03 -6.27
C PRO A 91 -14.52 -4.09 -7.39
N ASP A 92 -15.32 -4.61 -8.31
CA ASP A 92 -15.99 -3.82 -9.35
C ASP A 92 -17.46 -3.63 -9.01
N GLN A 93 -18.00 -2.46 -9.35
CA GLN A 93 -19.39 -2.11 -9.01
C GLN A 93 -20.44 -2.92 -9.79
N GLY A 94 -20.05 -3.61 -10.84
CA GLY A 94 -20.97 -4.29 -11.73
C GLY A 94 -20.74 -5.79 -11.92
N GLY A 95 -19.83 -6.43 -11.18
CA GLY A 95 -19.57 -7.82 -11.47
C GLY A 95 -18.35 -8.45 -10.79
N SER A 96 -17.63 -9.26 -11.53
CA SER A 96 -16.45 -9.99 -11.05
C SER A 96 -15.31 -9.04 -10.69
N PRO A 97 -14.52 -9.38 -9.67
CA PRO A 97 -13.35 -8.59 -9.28
C PRO A 97 -12.41 -8.35 -10.45
N VAL A 98 -11.93 -7.11 -10.58
CA VAL A 98 -10.99 -6.73 -11.64
C VAL A 98 -9.55 -6.66 -11.10
N ARG A 99 -8.57 -6.83 -11.97
CA ARG A 99 -7.16 -6.66 -11.62
C ARG A 99 -6.91 -5.23 -11.14
N TYR A 100 -5.99 -5.10 -10.18
CA TYR A 100 -5.50 -3.80 -9.76
C TYR A 100 -5.02 -2.98 -10.97
N LYS A 101 -5.50 -1.75 -11.08
CA LYS A 101 -5.16 -0.84 -12.18
C LYS A 101 -4.09 0.15 -11.72
N ALA A 102 -2.89 0.00 -12.26
CA ALA A 102 -1.81 0.93 -11.99
C ALA A 102 -2.04 2.26 -12.71
N ASN A 103 -1.71 3.36 -12.02
CA ASN A 103 -1.50 4.66 -12.60
C ASN A 103 -0.22 5.29 -11.98
N ARG A 104 0.29 6.35 -12.59
CA ARG A 104 1.56 6.97 -12.15
C ARG A 104 1.55 7.38 -10.68
N GLY A 105 0.46 8.00 -10.20
CA GLY A 105 0.35 8.45 -8.82
C GLY A 105 0.36 7.30 -7.82
N ASN A 106 -0.41 6.25 -8.10
CA ASN A 106 -0.50 5.08 -7.25
C ASN A 106 0.83 4.31 -7.17
N ILE A 107 1.50 4.16 -8.31
CA ILE A 107 2.83 3.53 -8.36
C ILE A 107 3.87 4.38 -7.64
N ALA A 108 3.84 5.70 -7.78
CA ALA A 108 4.75 6.59 -7.07
C ALA A 108 4.55 6.51 -5.55
N GLN A 109 3.29 6.46 -5.06
CA GLN A 109 3.00 6.27 -3.64
C GLN A 109 3.56 4.94 -3.14
N ALA A 110 3.26 3.84 -3.82
CA ALA A 110 3.77 2.52 -3.45
C ALA A 110 5.31 2.50 -3.45
N TRP A 111 5.96 3.12 -4.44
CA TRP A 111 7.41 3.23 -4.51
C TRP A 111 7.98 3.98 -3.29
N CYS A 112 7.39 5.11 -2.88
CA CYS A 112 7.82 5.84 -1.69
C CYS A 112 7.77 4.96 -0.44
N ILE A 113 6.69 4.22 -0.26
CA ILE A 113 6.53 3.32 0.89
C ILE A 113 7.61 2.22 0.86
N THR A 114 7.93 1.65 -0.33
CA THR A 114 9.03 0.65 -0.43
C THR A 114 10.39 1.22 -0.05
N LYS A 115 10.56 2.54 -0.06
CA LYS A 115 11.79 3.24 0.33
C LYS A 115 11.76 3.74 1.78
N GLY A 116 10.70 3.43 2.53
CA GLY A 116 10.51 3.94 3.88
C GLY A 116 10.32 5.44 3.94
N LEU A 117 9.73 6.01 2.88
CA LEU A 117 9.40 7.42 2.79
C LEU A 117 7.93 7.62 3.10
N ASP A 118 7.63 8.67 3.84
CA ASP A 118 6.25 9.11 3.99
C ASP A 118 5.69 9.53 2.63
N SER A 119 4.48 9.08 2.34
CA SER A 119 3.87 9.31 1.04
C SER A 119 2.59 10.12 1.17
N TRP A 120 2.49 11.17 0.38
CA TRP A 120 1.29 12.01 0.31
C TRP A 120 0.73 12.00 -1.10
N LEU A 121 -0.43 11.36 -1.29
CA LEU A 121 -1.12 11.27 -2.57
C LEU A 121 -2.38 12.13 -2.57
N CYS A 122 -2.30 13.29 -3.20
CA CYS A 122 -3.42 14.21 -3.37
C CYS A 122 -3.92 14.15 -4.81
N LEU A 123 -5.07 13.53 -5.04
CA LEU A 123 -5.69 13.37 -6.36
C LEU A 123 -7.17 13.74 -6.30
N PRO A 124 -7.79 14.10 -7.44
CA PRO A 124 -9.23 14.26 -7.54
C PRO A 124 -10.00 13.04 -7.03
N ARG A 125 -11.29 13.22 -6.78
CA ARG A 125 -12.18 12.11 -6.42
C ARG A 125 -12.19 11.04 -7.52
N GLN A 126 -12.47 9.79 -7.14
CA GLN A 126 -12.61 8.63 -8.04
C GLN A 126 -11.33 8.23 -8.82
N GLN A 127 -10.15 8.71 -8.40
CA GLN A 127 -8.86 8.30 -8.97
C GLN A 127 -8.24 7.05 -8.30
N GLY A 128 -9.02 6.34 -7.48
CA GLY A 128 -8.61 5.07 -6.86
C GLY A 128 -7.51 5.18 -5.80
N LYS A 129 -7.19 6.39 -5.29
CA LYS A 129 -6.09 6.62 -4.34
C LYS A 129 -6.17 5.75 -3.08
N THR A 130 -7.32 5.77 -2.38
CA THR A 130 -7.53 4.99 -1.15
C THR A 130 -7.48 3.49 -1.45
N MET A 131 -8.14 3.05 -2.52
CA MET A 131 -8.14 1.63 -2.91
C MET A 131 -6.73 1.16 -3.28
N SER A 132 -5.92 2.00 -3.92
CA SER A 132 -4.54 1.69 -4.22
C SER A 132 -3.66 1.59 -2.97
N ALA A 133 -3.79 2.53 -2.03
CA ALA A 133 -3.10 2.46 -0.75
C ALA A 133 -3.45 1.17 0.00
N LEU A 134 -4.75 0.85 0.11
CA LEU A 134 -5.23 -0.38 0.75
C LEU A 134 -4.74 -1.65 0.03
N SER A 135 -4.63 -1.66 -1.31
CA SER A 135 -4.05 -2.79 -2.05
C SER A 135 -2.57 -2.99 -1.72
N PHE A 136 -1.80 -1.92 -1.56
CA PHE A 136 -0.42 -2.01 -1.12
C PHE A 136 -0.32 -2.43 0.36
N GLU A 137 -1.18 -1.90 1.21
CA GLU A 137 -1.27 -2.29 2.62
C GLU A 137 -1.71 -3.74 2.82
N SER A 138 -2.53 -4.30 1.91
CA SER A 138 -2.87 -5.73 1.95
C SER A 138 -1.62 -6.59 1.71
N TRP A 139 -0.74 -6.18 0.78
CA TRP A 139 0.56 -6.81 0.62
C TRP A 139 1.43 -6.68 1.87
N MET A 140 1.52 -5.48 2.44
CA MET A 140 2.30 -5.27 3.68
C MET A 140 1.78 -6.14 4.82
N TYR A 141 0.46 -6.22 4.99
CA TYR A 141 -0.21 -6.99 6.03
C TYR A 141 0.02 -8.50 5.90
N LEU A 142 0.09 -9.01 4.67
CA LEU A 142 0.26 -10.45 4.41
C LEU A 142 1.75 -10.85 4.33
N PHE A 143 2.60 -10.04 3.70
CA PHE A 143 3.95 -10.41 3.29
C PHE A 143 5.04 -9.41 3.69
N GLY A 144 4.76 -8.12 3.66
CA GLY A 144 5.77 -7.07 3.77
C GLY A 144 6.25 -6.82 5.20
N THR A 145 5.56 -7.33 6.21
CA THR A 145 5.92 -7.15 7.62
C THR A 145 5.51 -8.35 8.47
N SER A 146 6.02 -8.40 9.70
CA SER A 146 5.58 -9.32 10.75
C SER A 146 5.59 -8.62 12.10
N ASN A 147 4.73 -9.08 13.02
CA ASN A 147 4.56 -8.49 14.36
C ASN A 147 4.30 -6.98 14.33
N SER A 148 3.59 -6.51 13.30
CA SER A 148 3.40 -5.09 13.04
C SER A 148 1.95 -4.67 13.20
N GLN A 149 1.77 -3.46 13.73
CA GLN A 149 0.46 -2.82 13.81
C GLN A 149 0.32 -1.75 12.73
N PHE A 150 -0.83 -1.74 12.09
CA PHE A 150 -1.29 -0.67 11.20
C PHE A 150 -2.40 0.10 11.89
N ILE A 151 -2.40 1.41 11.78
CA ILE A 151 -3.47 2.24 12.35
C ILE A 151 -4.06 3.11 11.25
N PHE A 152 -5.37 3.00 11.06
CA PHE A 152 -6.13 3.84 10.14
C PHE A 152 -6.75 5.02 10.87
N ILE A 153 -6.54 6.21 10.35
CA ILE A 153 -7.06 7.48 10.85
C ILE A 153 -7.80 8.16 9.69
N ASN A 154 -9.12 8.31 9.85
CA ASN A 154 -9.98 8.90 8.84
C ASN A 154 -10.68 10.14 9.38
N LYS A 155 -11.30 10.91 8.49
CA LYS A 155 -12.10 12.08 8.84
C LYS A 155 -13.30 11.78 9.76
N SER A 156 -13.76 10.51 9.78
CA SER A 156 -14.83 10.06 10.68
C SER A 156 -14.67 8.58 11.06
N GLY A 157 -15.35 8.16 12.13
CA GLY A 157 -15.38 6.76 12.54
C GLY A 157 -16.04 5.82 11.51
N PRO A 158 -17.17 6.18 10.90
CA PRO A 158 -17.75 5.40 9.80
C PRO A 158 -16.80 5.21 8.61
N ASP A 159 -16.10 6.27 8.16
CA ASP A 159 -15.14 6.17 7.06
C ASP A 159 -13.95 5.25 7.42
N ALA A 160 -13.49 5.28 8.68
CA ALA A 160 -12.44 4.38 9.14
C ALA A 160 -12.89 2.91 9.11
N LYS A 161 -14.12 2.62 9.53
CA LYS A 161 -14.72 1.27 9.42
C LYS A 161 -14.85 0.83 7.98
N GLU A 162 -15.26 1.74 7.11
CA GLU A 162 -15.39 1.47 5.67
C GLU A 162 -14.04 1.09 5.05
N ASN A 163 -12.97 1.83 5.36
CA ASN A 163 -11.64 1.48 4.86
C ASN A 163 -11.13 0.14 5.41
N LEU A 164 -11.43 -0.19 6.67
CA LEU A 164 -11.12 -1.51 7.21
C LEU A 164 -11.92 -2.62 6.51
N ASN A 165 -13.18 -2.38 6.17
CA ASN A 165 -13.99 -3.32 5.40
C ASN A 165 -13.47 -3.49 3.97
N ARG A 166 -13.05 -2.41 3.31
CA ARG A 166 -12.40 -2.47 1.99
C ARG A 166 -11.14 -3.30 2.03
N LEU A 167 -10.29 -3.11 3.05
CA LEU A 167 -9.08 -3.95 3.21
C LEU A 167 -9.43 -5.42 3.36
N ARG A 168 -10.49 -5.76 4.14
CA ARG A 168 -10.98 -7.15 4.24
C ARG A 168 -11.39 -7.69 2.89
N GLN A 169 -12.22 -6.94 2.15
CA GLN A 169 -12.66 -7.34 0.82
C GLN A 169 -11.48 -7.60 -0.11
N LEU A 170 -10.45 -6.74 -0.09
CA LEU A 170 -9.24 -6.95 -0.88
C LEU A 170 -8.54 -8.26 -0.52
N ILE A 171 -8.48 -8.61 0.78
CA ILE A 171 -7.88 -9.87 1.23
C ILE A 171 -8.77 -11.08 0.84
N GLU A 172 -10.08 -10.97 0.96
CA GLU A 172 -11.04 -12.01 0.58
C GLU A 172 -11.08 -12.27 -0.94
N LEU A 173 -10.66 -11.31 -1.76
CA LEU A 173 -10.51 -11.48 -3.21
C LEU A 173 -9.22 -12.18 -3.64
N LEU A 174 -8.30 -12.45 -2.71
CA LEU A 174 -7.06 -13.18 -3.00
C LEU A 174 -7.33 -14.68 -3.17
N PRO A 175 -6.43 -15.41 -3.85
CA PRO A 175 -6.52 -16.87 -3.91
C PRO A 175 -6.61 -17.48 -2.51
N GLU A 176 -7.37 -18.54 -2.37
CA GLU A 176 -7.63 -19.21 -1.09
C GLU A 176 -6.34 -19.57 -0.34
N TYR A 177 -5.31 -20.02 -1.05
CA TYR A 177 -3.99 -20.35 -0.46
C TYR A 177 -3.22 -19.14 0.10
N MET A 178 -3.69 -17.91 -0.12
CA MET A 178 -3.14 -16.68 0.47
C MET A 178 -3.96 -16.14 1.64
N GLN A 179 -5.14 -16.69 1.88
CA GLN A 179 -6.03 -16.22 2.94
C GLN A 179 -5.60 -16.82 4.28
N CYS A 180 -4.90 -16.02 5.09
CA CYS A 180 -4.38 -16.45 6.39
C CYS A 180 -5.43 -16.27 7.49
N GLU A 181 -6.45 -17.13 7.55
CA GLU A 181 -7.55 -17.04 8.53
C GLU A 181 -7.25 -17.72 9.86
N SER A 182 -6.41 -18.74 9.85
CA SER A 182 -6.03 -19.49 11.05
C SER A 182 -4.60 -20.02 10.94
N LEU A 183 -3.99 -20.23 12.09
CA LEU A 183 -2.71 -20.91 12.26
C LEU A 183 -2.95 -22.18 13.07
N VAL A 184 -2.47 -23.31 12.56
CA VAL A 184 -2.45 -24.58 13.29
C VAL A 184 -1.03 -24.79 13.80
N SER A 185 -0.85 -24.82 15.11
CA SER A 185 0.42 -25.12 15.79
C SER A 185 0.76 -26.60 15.72
N LEU A 186 2.01 -26.96 15.99
CA LEU A 186 2.49 -28.35 15.96
C LEU A 186 1.74 -29.27 16.95
N ASP A 187 1.23 -28.71 18.03
CA ASP A 187 0.41 -29.40 19.04
C ASP A 187 -1.08 -29.54 18.64
N GLY A 188 -1.44 -29.10 17.44
CA GLY A 188 -2.81 -29.10 16.93
C GLY A 188 -3.68 -27.93 17.38
N THR A 189 -3.13 -26.99 18.17
CA THR A 189 -3.88 -25.80 18.60
C THR A 189 -4.17 -24.89 17.40
N VAL A 190 -5.45 -24.50 17.24
CA VAL A 190 -5.90 -23.59 16.17
C VAL A 190 -6.06 -22.18 16.69
N THR A 191 -5.21 -21.28 16.25
CA THR A 191 -5.33 -19.84 16.50
C THR A 191 -6.05 -19.17 15.33
N LYS A 192 -7.22 -18.60 15.57
CA LYS A 192 -7.99 -17.85 14.56
C LYS A 192 -7.58 -16.39 14.52
N GLY A 193 -7.57 -15.82 13.33
CA GLY A 193 -7.42 -14.38 13.13
C GLY A 193 -8.59 -13.58 13.75
N VAL A 194 -8.34 -12.34 14.09
CA VAL A 194 -9.38 -11.42 14.57
C VAL A 194 -10.01 -10.72 13.38
N LYS A 195 -11.33 -10.77 13.28
CA LYS A 195 -12.13 -10.02 12.29
C LYS A 195 -13.32 -9.37 13.00
N ASN A 196 -13.19 -8.11 13.43
CA ASN A 196 -14.30 -7.36 14.02
C ASN A 196 -14.40 -5.95 13.43
N ALA A 197 -15.40 -5.16 13.84
CA ALA A 197 -15.69 -3.85 13.25
C ALA A 197 -14.55 -2.81 13.35
N THR A 198 -13.56 -3.04 14.22
CA THR A 198 -12.50 -2.06 14.52
C THR A 198 -11.09 -2.63 14.37
N LYS A 199 -10.96 -3.95 14.17
CA LYS A 199 -9.65 -4.61 14.09
C LYS A 199 -9.72 -5.85 13.21
N ILE A 200 -8.64 -6.09 12.46
CA ILE A 200 -8.30 -7.37 11.88
C ILE A 200 -6.92 -7.79 12.37
N ALA A 201 -6.68 -9.08 12.53
CA ALA A 201 -5.36 -9.61 12.87
C ALA A 201 -5.10 -10.92 12.15
N ASN A 202 -3.89 -11.05 11.62
CA ASN A 202 -3.39 -12.23 10.94
C ASN A 202 -2.64 -13.10 11.95
N PRO A 203 -3.08 -14.33 12.22
CA PRO A 203 -2.46 -15.20 13.21
C PRO A 203 -1.12 -15.76 12.74
N VAL A 204 -0.85 -15.78 11.43
CA VAL A 204 0.36 -16.39 10.85
C VAL A 204 1.58 -15.51 11.07
N ASN A 205 1.48 -14.20 10.83
CA ASN A 205 2.58 -13.26 10.96
C ASN A 205 2.39 -12.25 12.11
N ASN A 206 1.33 -12.40 12.90
CA ASN A 206 0.96 -11.52 14.01
C ASN A 206 0.81 -10.03 13.65
N ASN A 207 0.45 -9.77 12.41
CA ASN A 207 0.12 -8.40 11.97
C ASN A 207 -1.31 -8.05 12.36
N SER A 208 -1.55 -6.78 12.64
CA SER A 208 -2.89 -6.30 12.92
C SER A 208 -3.14 -4.92 12.31
N VAL A 209 -4.38 -4.68 11.87
CA VAL A 209 -4.87 -3.38 11.45
C VAL A 209 -5.97 -2.96 12.39
N SER A 210 -5.88 -1.76 12.92
CA SER A 210 -6.90 -1.18 13.79
C SER A 210 -7.27 0.22 13.34
N ILE A 211 -8.52 0.61 13.62
CA ILE A 211 -8.98 1.97 13.38
C ILE A 211 -8.95 2.78 14.67
N LYS A 212 -8.76 4.09 14.54
CA LYS A 212 -8.90 5.03 15.66
C LYS A 212 -10.07 5.97 15.42
N ALA A 213 -10.84 6.22 16.47
CA ALA A 213 -11.92 7.19 16.43
C ALA A 213 -11.38 8.60 16.20
N GLN A 214 -12.15 9.42 15.48
CA GLN A 214 -11.84 10.82 15.28
C GLN A 214 -11.77 11.58 16.62
N ALA A 215 -10.81 12.48 16.73
CA ALA A 215 -10.74 13.39 17.87
C ALA A 215 -11.80 14.50 17.77
N THR A 216 -12.64 14.63 18.79
CA THR A 216 -13.69 15.65 18.87
C THR A 216 -13.25 16.91 19.63
N SER A 217 -12.08 16.87 20.29
CA SER A 217 -11.48 18.00 21.00
C SER A 217 -9.97 17.95 20.89
N HIS A 218 -9.31 19.04 21.26
CA HIS A 218 -7.84 19.15 21.28
C HIS A 218 -7.21 18.11 22.20
N ASP A 219 -7.74 17.90 23.40
CA ASP A 219 -7.23 16.93 24.38
C ASP A 219 -7.37 15.49 23.86
N LYS A 220 -8.50 15.18 23.21
CA LYS A 220 -8.67 13.87 22.55
C LYS A 220 -7.70 13.69 21.39
N ALA A 221 -7.36 14.75 20.66
CA ALA A 221 -6.35 14.71 19.60
C ALA A 221 -4.94 14.44 20.16
N LEU A 222 -4.57 15.05 21.27
CA LEU A 222 -3.32 14.76 21.98
C LEU A 222 -3.26 13.31 22.48
N SER A 223 -4.35 12.84 23.08
CA SER A 223 -4.45 11.44 23.55
C SER A 223 -4.38 10.45 22.38
N LEU A 224 -5.08 10.73 21.28
CA LEU A 224 -5.02 9.94 20.06
C LEU A 224 -3.59 9.87 19.52
N ALA A 225 -2.91 11.00 19.40
CA ALA A 225 -1.55 11.09 18.88
C ALA A 225 -0.55 10.25 19.68
N ARG A 226 -0.63 10.28 21.02
CA ARG A 226 0.20 9.46 21.89
C ARG A 226 -0.02 7.95 21.72
N GLY A 227 -1.23 7.55 21.30
CA GLY A 227 -1.59 6.16 21.03
C GLY A 227 -1.19 5.65 19.63
N LEU A 228 -0.55 6.48 18.80
CA LEU A 228 -0.13 6.09 17.44
C LEU A 228 1.26 5.44 17.41
N THR A 229 1.50 4.49 18.31
CA THR A 229 2.76 3.71 18.36
C THR A 229 2.66 2.53 17.39
N ALA A 230 2.72 2.82 16.11
CA ALA A 230 2.67 1.81 15.04
C ALA A 230 3.61 2.18 13.91
N PRO A 231 4.29 1.20 13.28
CA PRO A 231 5.20 1.47 12.16
C PRO A 231 4.47 1.89 10.88
N VAL A 232 3.17 1.58 10.75
CA VAL A 232 2.37 1.97 9.59
C VAL A 232 1.16 2.77 10.04
N LEU A 233 1.07 4.01 9.56
CA LEU A 233 -0.05 4.91 9.82
C LEU A 233 -0.67 5.32 8.48
N HIS A 234 -1.96 5.07 8.31
CA HIS A 234 -2.71 5.54 7.14
C HIS A 234 -3.68 6.66 7.53
N PHE A 235 -3.46 7.83 6.97
CA PHE A 235 -4.33 8.99 7.10
C PHE A 235 -5.11 9.16 5.80
N ASP A 236 -6.41 8.83 5.85
CA ASP A 236 -7.29 9.01 4.69
C ASP A 236 -8.14 10.27 4.88
N GLU A 237 -8.13 11.12 3.85
CA GLU A 237 -8.75 12.46 3.85
C GLU A 237 -8.32 13.33 5.06
N PRO A 238 -7.01 13.47 5.34
CA PRO A 238 -6.52 14.22 6.51
C PRO A 238 -6.95 15.70 6.50
N GLU A 239 -7.14 16.31 5.33
CA GLU A 239 -7.61 17.70 5.21
C GLU A 239 -9.00 17.93 5.79
N PHE A 240 -9.80 16.86 5.92
CA PHE A 240 -11.14 16.90 6.50
C PHE A 240 -11.17 16.37 7.93
N THR A 241 -10.02 15.96 8.48
CA THR A 241 -9.90 15.42 9.84
C THR A 241 -9.72 16.56 10.85
N ASN A 242 -10.55 16.60 11.89
CA ASN A 242 -10.43 17.60 12.94
C ASN A 242 -9.11 17.44 13.71
N HIS A 243 -8.50 18.57 14.07
CA HIS A 243 -7.25 18.63 14.83
C HIS A 243 -6.08 17.85 14.20
N ILE A 244 -6.08 17.67 12.87
CA ILE A 244 -5.09 16.85 12.17
C ILE A 244 -3.64 17.28 12.42
N LYS A 245 -3.38 18.60 12.51
CA LYS A 245 -2.05 19.13 12.83
C LYS A 245 -1.58 18.63 14.20
N THR A 246 -2.45 18.74 15.21
CA THR A 246 -2.16 18.26 16.57
C THR A 246 -1.87 16.76 16.55
N ILE A 247 -2.66 15.99 15.81
CA ILE A 247 -2.49 14.54 15.71
C ILE A 247 -1.15 14.23 15.05
N ILE A 248 -0.83 14.81 13.89
CA ILE A 248 0.39 14.53 13.15
C ILE A 248 1.63 14.97 13.95
N SER A 249 1.65 16.22 14.44
CA SER A 249 2.82 16.75 15.15
C SER A 249 3.14 16.00 16.44
N ASN A 250 2.11 15.64 17.22
CA ASN A 250 2.31 14.93 18.48
C ASN A 250 2.49 13.39 18.33
N SER A 251 2.21 12.83 17.14
CA SER A 251 2.48 11.40 16.85
C SER A 251 3.91 11.14 16.38
N VAL A 252 4.69 12.18 16.08
CA VAL A 252 6.05 12.01 15.49
C VAL A 252 6.93 11.15 16.38
N ALA A 253 7.01 11.41 17.67
CA ALA A 253 7.90 10.68 18.58
C ALA A 253 7.54 9.19 18.67
N THR A 254 6.25 8.86 18.81
CA THR A 254 5.77 7.47 18.89
C THR A 254 5.95 6.72 17.58
N TYR A 255 5.66 7.38 16.47
CA TYR A 255 5.90 6.84 15.13
C TYR A 255 7.39 6.60 14.87
N MET A 256 8.27 7.55 15.18
CA MET A 256 9.72 7.42 14.98
C MET A 256 10.30 6.24 15.72
N THR A 257 9.86 6.00 16.95
CA THR A 257 10.27 4.83 17.73
C THR A 257 9.81 3.53 17.07
N ALA A 258 8.54 3.45 16.66
CA ALA A 258 7.97 2.26 16.04
C ALA A 258 8.61 1.99 14.66
N SER A 259 8.80 3.01 13.85
CA SER A 259 9.42 2.89 12.52
C SER A 259 10.90 2.53 12.59
N ALA A 260 11.66 3.07 13.57
CA ALA A 260 13.04 2.70 13.79
C ALA A 260 13.19 1.21 14.19
N ASN A 261 12.26 0.70 15.01
CA ASN A 261 12.21 -0.72 15.36
C ASN A 261 11.88 -1.59 14.13
N ALA A 262 10.87 -1.22 13.35
CA ALA A 262 10.52 -1.91 12.11
C ALA A 262 11.71 -1.94 11.13
N LYS A 263 12.38 -0.81 10.93
CA LYS A 263 13.56 -0.71 10.07
C LYS A 263 14.68 -1.63 10.50
N ARG A 264 14.98 -1.71 11.80
CA ARG A 264 16.02 -2.62 12.34
C ARG A 264 15.69 -4.08 12.08
N ASN A 265 14.42 -4.43 12.09
CA ASN A 265 13.92 -5.78 11.86
C ASN A 265 13.65 -6.10 10.38
N GLY A 266 14.00 -5.19 9.46
CA GLY A 266 13.74 -5.36 8.03
C GLY A 266 12.25 -5.33 7.63
N ALA A 267 11.37 -4.88 8.53
CA ALA A 267 9.95 -4.76 8.28
C ALA A 267 9.61 -3.41 7.62
N MET A 268 8.53 -3.40 6.84
CA MET A 268 8.03 -2.18 6.20
C MET A 268 7.48 -1.20 7.24
N TYR A 269 7.63 0.07 6.96
CA TYR A 269 7.08 1.16 7.76
C TYR A 269 6.79 2.37 6.87
N GLY A 270 5.93 3.28 7.32
CA GLY A 270 5.65 4.53 6.61
C GLY A 270 4.35 5.18 7.06
N ARG A 271 4.25 6.48 6.84
CA ARG A 271 2.99 7.21 6.92
C ARG A 271 2.43 7.40 5.52
N ILE A 272 1.20 6.96 5.34
CA ILE A 272 0.50 6.97 4.07
C ILE A 272 -0.62 8.00 4.19
N PHE A 273 -0.60 9.00 3.31
CA PHE A 273 -1.63 10.03 3.27
C PHE A 273 -2.34 9.98 1.93
N THR A 274 -3.65 9.80 1.94
CA THR A 274 -4.51 9.84 0.76
C THR A 274 -5.53 10.95 0.93
N CYS A 275 -5.54 11.94 0.03
CA CYS A 275 -6.45 13.07 0.15
C CYS A 275 -6.99 13.56 -1.18
N THR A 276 -8.12 14.28 -1.09
CA THR A 276 -8.71 15.03 -2.19
C THR A 276 -8.46 16.52 -1.95
N PRO A 277 -8.07 17.30 -2.97
CA PRO A 277 -7.92 18.74 -2.82
C PRO A 277 -9.20 19.37 -2.28
N ASN A 278 -9.08 20.18 -1.24
CA ASN A 278 -10.21 20.92 -0.67
C ASN A 278 -10.12 22.41 -1.06
N PRO A 279 -10.90 22.88 -2.04
CA PRO A 279 -10.83 24.27 -2.51
C PRO A 279 -11.15 25.30 -1.42
N SER A 280 -12.09 24.99 -0.51
CA SER A 280 -12.52 25.91 0.54
C SER A 280 -11.45 26.13 1.63
N ARG A 281 -10.56 25.19 1.84
CA ARG A 281 -9.43 25.31 2.77
C ARG A 281 -8.16 25.91 2.13
N ASN A 282 -8.10 25.95 0.81
CA ASN A 282 -6.98 26.57 0.06
C ASN A 282 -7.07 28.08 0.00
N LEU A 283 -8.20 28.68 0.29
CA LEU A 283 -8.47 30.13 0.21
C LEU A 283 -8.25 30.83 1.55
N GLY A 284 -7.08 30.68 2.17
CA GLY A 284 -6.67 31.56 3.26
C GLY A 284 -6.76 30.99 4.67
N VAL A 285 -7.08 29.72 4.86
CA VAL A 285 -7.01 29.11 6.19
C VAL A 285 -5.55 28.76 6.49
N LYS A 286 -5.03 29.33 7.59
CA LYS A 286 -3.65 29.14 8.08
C LYS A 286 -3.20 27.65 8.15
N ASP A 287 -4.11 26.73 8.09
CA ASP A 287 -3.90 25.29 8.19
C ASP A 287 -3.56 24.60 6.88
N GLY A 288 -3.96 25.12 5.72
CA GLY A 288 -3.61 24.60 4.40
C GLY A 288 -2.15 24.83 3.99
N ASN A 289 -1.45 25.74 4.68
CA ASN A 289 -0.07 26.09 4.32
C ASN A 289 0.97 25.03 4.67
N ILE A 290 0.69 24.10 5.62
CA ILE A 290 1.64 23.01 5.91
C ILE A 290 1.85 22.14 4.68
N PHE A 291 0.81 21.93 3.89
CA PHE A 291 0.85 21.07 2.71
C PHE A 291 1.45 21.75 1.48
N LYS A 292 1.30 23.08 1.35
CA LYS A 292 1.93 23.84 0.27
C LYS A 292 3.42 24.08 0.46
N GLN A 293 3.87 24.28 1.70
CA GLN A 293 5.27 24.59 1.99
C GLN A 293 6.20 23.37 1.89
N ASN A 294 5.67 22.15 2.02
CA ASN A 294 6.44 20.90 1.98
C ASN A 294 6.17 20.06 0.71
N SER A 295 5.45 20.63 -0.27
CA SER A 295 5.21 19.93 -1.53
C SER A 295 6.42 20.03 -2.44
N VAL A 296 7.23 18.99 -2.41
CA VAL A 296 8.20 18.73 -3.46
C VAL A 296 7.52 17.92 -4.55
N ASN A 297 7.61 18.36 -5.79
CA ASN A 297 7.02 17.67 -6.91
C ASN A 297 7.64 16.26 -7.00
N CYS A 298 6.83 15.21 -7.01
CA CYS A 298 7.28 13.82 -7.06
C CYS A 298 8.24 13.52 -8.22
N TRP A 299 8.10 14.27 -9.31
CA TRP A 299 8.96 14.21 -10.47
C TRP A 299 10.38 14.67 -10.19
N ASP A 300 10.56 15.68 -9.34
CA ASP A 300 11.89 16.16 -8.96
C ASP A 300 12.67 15.13 -8.16
N VAL A 301 11.99 14.29 -7.36
CA VAL A 301 12.63 13.24 -6.57
C VAL A 301 12.99 12.03 -7.43
N LEU A 302 12.13 11.62 -8.36
CA LEU A 302 12.43 10.54 -9.29
C LEU A 302 13.50 10.94 -10.33
N CYS A 303 13.56 12.21 -10.72
CA CYS A 303 14.53 12.71 -11.68
C CYS A 303 15.88 13.09 -11.06
N ARG A 304 15.93 13.49 -9.78
CA ARG A 304 17.17 13.90 -9.11
C ARG A 304 17.77 12.77 -8.28
N GLN A 305 18.23 11.72 -8.92
CA GLN A 305 19.02 10.66 -8.26
C GLN A 305 20.45 11.06 -7.92
N SER A 306 20.78 12.34 -7.86
CA SER A 306 22.12 12.77 -7.46
C SER A 306 22.06 13.65 -6.23
N ALA A 307 22.72 13.19 -5.19
CA ALA A 307 23.24 13.88 -4.03
C ALA A 307 22.30 14.15 -2.85
N SER A 308 22.73 13.56 -1.76
CA SER A 308 22.56 13.93 -0.35
C SER A 308 21.24 13.66 0.34
N LYS A 309 21.39 13.01 1.49
CA LYS A 309 20.42 12.74 2.53
C LYS A 309 19.60 13.98 2.90
N LEU A 310 18.39 14.07 2.34
CA LEU A 310 17.40 15.01 2.83
C LEU A 310 16.11 14.22 3.14
N TYR A 311 15.51 14.48 4.29
CA TYR A 311 14.20 13.97 4.67
C TYR A 311 13.16 14.70 3.83
N TYR A 312 12.57 14.02 2.83
CA TYR A 312 11.57 14.61 1.95
C TYR A 312 10.18 14.09 2.31
N PHE A 313 9.27 15.01 2.54
CA PHE A 313 7.85 14.76 2.35
C PHE A 313 7.56 14.82 0.86
N LEU A 314 7.19 13.69 0.28
CA LEU A 314 6.86 13.62 -1.12
C LEU A 314 5.37 13.90 -1.31
N ILE A 315 5.04 15.02 -1.94
CA ILE A 315 3.68 15.29 -2.42
C ILE A 315 3.64 14.94 -3.89
N VAL A 316 2.86 13.92 -4.21
CA VAL A 316 2.53 13.62 -5.60
C VAL A 316 1.40 14.55 -6.02
N TYR A 317 1.76 15.72 -6.52
CA TYR A 317 0.81 16.66 -7.11
C TYR A 317 0.70 16.35 -8.61
N ILE A 318 -0.35 15.65 -9.01
CA ILE A 318 -0.67 15.47 -10.43
C ILE A 318 -1.78 16.44 -10.77
N MET A 319 -1.41 17.59 -11.35
CA MET A 319 -2.40 18.40 -12.06
C MET A 319 -2.62 17.78 -13.43
N TYR A 320 -3.86 17.38 -13.70
CA TYR A 320 -4.32 17.14 -15.05
C TYR A 320 -4.68 18.50 -15.66
N HIS A 321 -4.00 18.85 -16.74
CA HIS A 321 -4.53 19.73 -17.77
C HIS A 321 -5.22 18.86 -18.81
#